data_99832ada29c10594f133527ac5a5b513
#
_entry.id   99832ada29c10594f133527ac5a5b513
#
_cell.length_a   1.000
_cell.length_b   1.000
_cell.length_c   1.000
_cell.angle_alpha   90.00
_cell.angle_beta   90.00
_cell.angle_gamma   90.00
#
_symmetry.space_group_name_H-M   'P 1'
#
loop_
_entity.id
_entity.type
_entity.pdbx_description
1 polymer ?
#
loop_
_entity_poly.entity_id
_entity_poly.type
_entity_poly.pdbx_seq_one_letter_code
_entity_poly.pdbx_strand_id
1 'polypeptide(L)'
;MFSKKRTYGGFFVAVTLVVLILSSTVITGHTSLLIKDNTIDHHDLINIGIRTIKKQFPPMHRYPALLTRLFCMALHTWYAQQPDIRFVSYIDPTMTICYTDGTYSLLLDVPGLLQNKHVPPSSRSVDVSSCSFQDQKQALILNPSEYLYGNRHCIKIIKILIKYGFSVTYQSNQRVNLSLIKNKLSRDLIYMNSHAGYWDIDGDQAADVVVVATGEHWTNQTPIQYPFEFERHMIVEGIVGSKSFICFSPLLINYYYPQDTLPNSLIYMATCHACYNDSMAQAFLTAGADVYLGWSGNTAYWINSKTSVQTFKMLALGFTIHQISCFIRYGGFMNRIVHSKLVYFGNGQYRLR
;
A
#
# COMPACT_ATOMS: atom_id res chain seq x y z
N MET A 1 19.51 13.71 46.73
CA MET A 1 20.11 13.15 45.51
C MET A 1 19.73 11.65 45.47
N PHE A 2 18.55 11.29 44.93
CA PHE A 2 18.07 9.92 44.88
C PHE A 2 18.06 9.45 43.41
N SER A 3 18.97 8.53 43.10
CA SER A 3 19.10 7.84 41.82
C SER A 3 17.95 6.84 41.67
N LYS A 4 17.02 7.08 40.71
CA LYS A 4 16.04 6.09 40.25
C LYS A 4 16.73 5.10 39.31
N LYS A 5 17.18 3.95 39.84
CA LYS A 5 17.49 2.76 39.03
C LYS A 5 16.20 2.29 38.37
N ARG A 6 16.04 2.51 37.06
CA ARG A 6 15.00 1.90 36.22
C ARG A 6 15.36 0.42 36.00
N THR A 7 14.53 -0.45 36.52
CA THR A 7 14.64 -1.91 36.40
C THR A 7 14.25 -2.31 34.97
N TYR A 8 15.25 -2.68 34.14
CA TYR A 8 15.08 -3.33 32.84
C TYR A 8 14.62 -4.80 32.94
N GLY A 9 14.52 -5.36 34.15
CA GLY A 9 14.18 -6.77 34.38
C GLY A 9 12.73 -7.14 33.99
N GLY A 10 11.78 -6.22 34.04
CA GLY A 10 10.38 -6.51 33.70
C GLY A 10 10.12 -6.69 32.19
N PHE A 11 11.00 -6.13 31.36
CA PHE A 11 10.83 -6.19 29.90
C PHE A 11 11.23 -7.57 29.33
N PHE A 12 12.32 -8.14 29.83
CA PHE A 12 12.77 -9.49 29.41
C PHE A 12 11.80 -10.58 29.84
N VAL A 13 11.24 -10.49 31.04
CA VAL A 13 10.25 -11.47 31.56
C VAL A 13 8.96 -11.43 30.72
N ALA A 14 8.49 -10.25 30.32
CA ALA A 14 7.28 -10.12 29.49
C ALA A 14 7.47 -10.69 28.06
N VAL A 15 8.62 -10.46 27.44
CA VAL A 15 8.92 -11.00 26.10
C VAL A 15 9.09 -12.52 26.13
N THR A 16 9.76 -13.05 27.14
CA THR A 16 9.95 -14.50 27.32
C THR A 16 8.62 -15.21 27.62
N LEU A 17 7.74 -14.57 28.39
CA LEU A 17 6.40 -15.12 28.70
C LEU A 17 5.50 -15.16 27.44
N VAL A 18 5.55 -14.13 26.59
CA VAL A 18 4.79 -14.09 25.31
C VAL A 18 5.31 -15.16 24.35
N VAL A 19 6.63 -15.38 24.26
CA VAL A 19 7.22 -16.43 23.41
C VAL A 19 6.86 -17.82 23.93
N LEU A 20 6.86 -18.03 25.25
CA LEU A 20 6.46 -19.30 25.87
C LEU A 20 4.95 -19.57 25.74
N ILE A 21 4.11 -18.57 25.85
CA ILE A 21 2.65 -18.70 25.63
C ILE A 21 2.37 -19.03 24.16
N LEU A 22 3.06 -18.40 23.21
CA LEU A 22 2.89 -18.70 21.78
C LEU A 22 3.37 -20.12 21.43
N SER A 23 4.43 -20.63 22.07
CA SER A 23 4.91 -21.98 21.83
C SER A 23 4.05 -23.08 22.49
N SER A 24 3.36 -22.80 23.59
CA SER A 24 2.51 -23.76 24.28
C SER A 24 1.06 -23.80 23.78
N THR A 25 0.52 -22.71 23.24
CA THR A 25 -0.85 -22.65 22.72
C THR A 25 -0.98 -23.10 21.26
N VAL A 26 0.10 -23.12 20.50
CA VAL A 26 0.13 -23.65 19.12
C VAL A 26 -0.06 -25.19 19.11
N ILE A 27 0.22 -25.88 20.21
CA ILE A 27 0.21 -27.37 20.27
C ILE A 27 -1.18 -27.96 20.58
N THR A 28 -2.15 -27.18 21.08
CA THR A 28 -3.43 -27.76 21.56
C THR A 28 -4.70 -27.21 20.90
N GLY A 29 -4.58 -26.36 19.91
CA GLY A 29 -5.72 -25.76 19.20
C GLY A 29 -6.14 -26.50 17.93
N HIS A 30 -6.11 -27.83 17.90
CA HIS A 30 -6.92 -28.59 16.92
C HIS A 30 -8.42 -28.42 17.25
N THR A 31 -8.95 -27.23 17.06
CA THR A 31 -10.36 -27.14 16.70
C THR A 31 -10.46 -27.62 15.27
N SER A 32 -10.60 -28.94 15.09
CA SER A 32 -11.20 -29.49 13.90
C SER A 32 -12.61 -28.89 13.83
N LEU A 33 -12.75 -27.75 13.22
CA LEU A 33 -14.01 -27.31 12.62
C LEU A 33 -14.34 -28.41 11.62
N LEU A 34 -15.23 -29.34 12.00
CA LEU A 34 -15.86 -30.27 11.11
C LEU A 34 -16.60 -29.44 10.07
N ILE A 35 -15.89 -29.09 9.02
CA ILE A 35 -16.44 -28.39 7.86
C ILE A 35 -17.11 -29.48 7.04
N LYS A 36 -18.41 -29.59 7.22
CA LYS A 36 -19.30 -30.24 6.27
C LYS A 36 -19.22 -29.47 4.95
N ASP A 37 -18.70 -30.06 3.89
CA ASP A 37 -18.89 -29.81 2.46
C ASP A 37 -19.22 -28.38 1.96
N ASN A 38 -18.72 -27.34 2.62
CA ASN A 38 -18.77 -25.98 2.13
C ASN A 38 -17.33 -25.47 1.99
N THR A 39 -16.89 -25.22 0.78
CA THR A 39 -15.69 -24.44 0.50
C THR A 39 -15.74 -23.17 1.33
N ILE A 40 -14.82 -23.03 2.30
CA ILE A 40 -14.69 -21.78 3.08
C ILE A 40 -14.34 -20.69 2.09
N ASP A 41 -15.11 -19.61 2.12
CA ASP A 41 -14.72 -18.38 1.42
C ASP A 41 -13.36 -17.92 1.96
N HIS A 42 -12.40 -17.64 1.07
CA HIS A 42 -11.04 -17.21 1.43
C HIS A 42 -11.06 -16.00 2.34
N HIS A 43 -11.98 -15.06 2.12
CA HIS A 43 -12.18 -13.89 2.96
C HIS A 43 -12.61 -14.25 4.39
N ASP A 44 -13.45 -15.27 4.55
CA ASP A 44 -13.84 -15.77 5.86
C ASP A 44 -12.67 -16.44 6.59
N LEU A 45 -11.83 -17.22 5.88
CA LEU A 45 -10.65 -17.83 6.44
C LEU A 45 -9.66 -16.75 6.98
N ILE A 46 -9.46 -15.69 6.22
CA ILE A 46 -8.63 -14.55 6.65
C ILE A 46 -9.19 -13.90 7.90
N ASN A 47 -10.48 -13.61 7.91
CA ASN A 47 -11.13 -13.00 9.07
C ASN A 47 -11.10 -13.89 10.31
N ILE A 48 -11.24 -15.21 10.15
CA ILE A 48 -11.12 -16.19 11.25
C ILE A 48 -9.71 -16.13 11.84
N GLY A 49 -8.67 -16.20 11.01
CA GLY A 49 -7.27 -16.11 11.46
C GLY A 49 -6.99 -14.83 12.23
N ILE A 50 -7.36 -13.68 11.66
CA ILE A 50 -7.21 -12.38 12.31
C ILE A 50 -7.93 -12.33 13.67
N ARG A 51 -9.17 -12.79 13.75
CA ARG A 51 -9.95 -12.80 15.01
C ARG A 51 -9.34 -13.75 16.03
N THR A 52 -8.89 -14.92 15.62
CA THR A 52 -8.30 -15.94 16.48
C THR A 52 -7.00 -15.45 17.11
N ILE A 53 -6.10 -14.92 16.30
CA ILE A 53 -4.81 -14.43 16.78
C ILE A 53 -5.00 -13.14 17.60
N LYS A 54 -5.90 -12.21 17.17
CA LYS A 54 -6.15 -10.96 17.90
C LYS A 54 -6.60 -11.17 19.35
N LYS A 55 -7.31 -12.26 19.66
CA LYS A 55 -7.72 -12.60 21.02
C LYS A 55 -6.54 -12.92 21.95
N GLN A 56 -5.40 -13.31 21.38
CA GLN A 56 -4.20 -13.70 22.13
C GLN A 56 -3.27 -12.51 22.41
N PHE A 57 -3.53 -11.35 21.78
CA PHE A 57 -2.68 -10.18 21.91
C PHE A 57 -3.32 -9.11 22.78
N PRO A 58 -2.54 -8.46 23.70
CA PRO A 58 -3.02 -7.30 24.44
C PRO A 58 -3.26 -6.11 23.50
N PRO A 59 -4.00 -5.07 23.97
CA PRO A 59 -4.19 -3.87 23.17
C PRO A 59 -2.84 -3.24 22.74
N MET A 60 -2.62 -3.10 21.42
CA MET A 60 -1.32 -2.82 20.82
C MET A 60 -0.81 -1.38 20.93
N HIS A 61 -1.55 -0.48 21.60
CA HIS A 61 -1.23 0.96 21.65
C HIS A 61 0.06 1.34 22.40
N ARG A 62 0.67 0.42 23.17
CA ARG A 62 1.89 0.74 23.94
C ARG A 62 3.20 0.38 23.22
N TYR A 63 3.18 -0.60 22.28
CA TYR A 63 4.39 -1.09 21.59
C TYR A 63 4.03 -1.48 20.14
N PRO A 64 3.66 -0.51 19.29
CA PRO A 64 3.00 -0.83 18.02
C PRO A 64 3.89 -1.67 17.09
N ALA A 65 5.15 -1.31 16.87
CA ALA A 65 5.99 -1.98 15.87
C ALA A 65 6.34 -3.43 16.23
N LEU A 66 6.78 -3.67 17.47
CA LEU A 66 7.16 -5.03 17.92
C LEU A 66 5.94 -5.95 17.99
N LEU A 67 4.83 -5.46 18.56
CA LEU A 67 3.58 -6.24 18.67
C LEU A 67 2.98 -6.52 17.28
N THR A 68 3.12 -5.60 16.33
CA THR A 68 2.72 -5.83 14.94
C THR A 68 3.46 -6.99 14.33
N ARG A 69 4.79 -6.98 14.43
CA ARG A 69 5.61 -8.05 13.88
C ARG A 69 5.30 -9.42 14.51
N LEU A 70 5.18 -9.46 15.84
CA LEU A 70 4.80 -10.69 16.55
C LEU A 70 3.40 -11.17 16.15
N PHE A 71 2.45 -10.26 15.97
CA PHE A 71 1.11 -10.57 15.49
C PHE A 71 1.14 -11.14 14.07
N CYS A 72 1.89 -10.53 13.15
CA CYS A 72 2.05 -11.03 11.78
C CYS A 72 2.74 -12.42 11.77
N MET A 73 3.76 -12.64 12.61
CA MET A 73 4.39 -13.95 12.73
C MET A 73 3.42 -15.02 13.26
N ALA A 74 2.56 -14.67 14.23
CA ALA A 74 1.54 -15.57 14.73
C ALA A 74 0.46 -15.87 13.67
N LEU A 75 0.05 -14.87 12.88
CA LEU A 75 -0.84 -15.05 11.75
C LEU A 75 -0.22 -15.95 10.68
N HIS A 76 1.03 -15.70 10.31
CA HIS A 76 1.78 -16.55 9.36
C HIS A 76 1.75 -18.00 9.81
N THR A 77 2.12 -18.28 11.08
CA THR A 77 2.11 -19.65 11.64
C THR A 77 0.71 -20.27 11.61
N TRP A 78 -0.32 -19.48 11.92
CA TRP A 78 -1.70 -19.96 11.93
C TRP A 78 -2.17 -20.31 10.51
N TYR A 79 -1.96 -19.41 9.53
CA TYR A 79 -2.35 -19.68 8.14
C TYR A 79 -1.59 -20.86 7.54
N ALA A 80 -0.29 -20.99 7.79
CA ALA A 80 0.53 -22.10 7.30
C ALA A 80 0.06 -23.50 7.80
N GLN A 81 -0.81 -23.55 8.80
CA GLN A 81 -1.40 -24.78 9.32
C GLN A 81 -2.77 -25.11 8.74
N GLN A 82 -3.34 -24.23 7.91
CA GLN A 82 -4.68 -24.46 7.34
C GLN A 82 -4.59 -25.35 6.10
N PRO A 83 -5.52 -26.32 5.94
CA PRO A 83 -5.48 -27.28 4.83
C PRO A 83 -5.67 -26.64 3.45
N ASP A 84 -6.39 -25.52 3.39
CA ASP A 84 -6.69 -24.80 2.14
C ASP A 84 -5.58 -23.83 1.72
N ILE A 85 -4.48 -23.77 2.49
CA ILE A 85 -3.32 -22.91 2.20
C ILE A 85 -2.20 -23.74 1.60
N ARG A 86 -1.73 -23.32 0.42
CA ARG A 86 -0.58 -23.90 -0.25
C ARG A 86 0.73 -23.41 0.34
N PHE A 87 0.85 -22.10 0.54
CA PHE A 87 1.96 -21.48 1.26
C PHE A 87 1.57 -20.10 1.82
N VAL A 88 2.33 -19.65 2.79
CA VAL A 88 2.28 -18.28 3.32
C VAL A 88 3.69 -17.71 3.30
N SER A 89 3.82 -16.48 2.80
CA SER A 89 5.07 -15.71 2.84
C SER A 89 4.84 -14.45 3.65
N TYR A 90 5.81 -14.09 4.50
CA TYR A 90 5.77 -12.86 5.27
C TYR A 90 7.03 -12.04 5.04
N ILE A 91 6.90 -10.99 4.27
CA ILE A 91 7.95 -10.00 4.01
C ILE A 91 7.47 -8.68 4.62
N ASP A 92 8.00 -8.35 5.82
CA ASP A 92 7.52 -7.26 6.67
C ASP A 92 7.26 -5.95 5.88
N PRO A 93 6.04 -5.41 5.88
CA PRO A 93 4.84 -5.78 6.65
C PRO A 93 3.79 -6.58 5.87
N THR A 94 4.04 -6.97 4.64
CA THR A 94 3.06 -7.64 3.77
C THR A 94 3.09 -9.16 4.00
N MET A 95 1.91 -9.77 4.00
CA MET A 95 1.78 -11.22 4.01
C MET A 95 1.08 -11.67 2.75
N THR A 96 1.73 -12.53 1.98
CA THR A 96 1.14 -13.25 0.85
C THR A 96 0.56 -14.57 1.35
N ILE A 97 -0.67 -14.85 1.01
CA ILE A 97 -1.36 -16.12 1.28
C ILE A 97 -1.73 -16.72 -0.08
N CYS A 98 -1.16 -17.88 -0.39
CA CYS A 98 -1.49 -18.64 -1.59
C CYS A 98 -2.38 -19.83 -1.20
N TYR A 99 -3.53 -19.95 -1.83
CA TYR A 99 -4.48 -21.03 -1.60
C TYR A 99 -4.18 -22.25 -2.47
N THR A 100 -4.74 -23.40 -2.11
CA THR A 100 -4.54 -24.66 -2.86
C THR A 100 -5.14 -24.62 -4.25
N ASP A 101 -6.14 -23.77 -4.52
CA ASP A 101 -6.71 -23.50 -5.84
C ASP A 101 -5.84 -22.57 -6.72
N GLY A 102 -4.69 -22.10 -6.19
CA GLY A 102 -3.77 -21.22 -6.90
C GLY A 102 -4.13 -19.74 -6.83
N THR A 103 -5.16 -19.35 -6.08
CA THR A 103 -5.50 -17.94 -5.85
C THR A 103 -4.67 -17.33 -4.71
N TYR A 104 -4.69 -16.00 -4.59
CA TYR A 104 -3.87 -15.25 -3.62
C TYR A 104 -4.68 -14.19 -2.89
N SER A 105 -4.32 -13.96 -1.63
CA SER A 105 -4.71 -12.76 -0.87
C SER A 105 -3.48 -12.13 -0.22
N LEU A 106 -3.39 -10.81 -0.30
CA LEU A 106 -2.29 -10.02 0.27
C LEU A 106 -2.77 -9.20 1.46
N LEU A 107 -2.22 -9.43 2.65
CA LEU A 107 -2.44 -8.55 3.79
C LEU A 107 -1.48 -7.37 3.67
N LEU A 108 -1.98 -6.21 3.21
CA LEU A 108 -1.20 -4.99 3.02
C LEU A 108 -1.12 -4.15 4.29
N ASP A 109 -2.12 -4.26 5.14
CA ASP A 109 -2.19 -3.59 6.43
C ASP A 109 -2.99 -4.44 7.41
N VAL A 110 -2.38 -4.75 8.54
CA VAL A 110 -2.97 -5.67 9.51
C VAL A 110 -4.08 -4.98 10.31
N PRO A 111 -5.30 -5.57 10.38
CA PRO A 111 -6.43 -4.99 11.05
C PRO A 111 -6.18 -4.68 12.53
N GLY A 112 -6.41 -3.44 12.93
CA GLY A 112 -6.39 -2.99 14.33
C GLY A 112 -5.11 -2.29 14.77
N LEU A 113 -4.12 -2.11 13.89
CA LEU A 113 -2.92 -1.32 14.16
C LEU A 113 -3.12 0.18 13.91
N LEU A 114 -3.98 0.53 12.96
CA LEU A 114 -4.40 1.90 12.75
C LEU A 114 -5.71 2.13 13.51
N GLN A 115 -5.66 2.92 14.58
CA GLN A 115 -6.86 3.49 15.15
C GLN A 115 -7.43 4.47 14.12
N ASN A 116 -8.40 4.01 13.34
CA ASN A 116 -9.15 4.84 12.42
C ASN A 116 -9.97 5.86 13.24
N LYS A 117 -9.45 7.07 13.39
CA LYS A 117 -10.33 8.21 13.60
C LYS A 117 -11.13 8.34 12.31
N HIS A 118 -12.39 7.93 12.37
CA HIS A 118 -13.36 8.15 11.31
C HIS A 118 -13.32 9.63 10.92
N VAL A 119 -12.68 9.94 9.81
CA VAL A 119 -12.81 11.24 9.17
C VAL A 119 -14.08 11.12 8.31
N PRO A 120 -15.14 11.88 8.60
CA PRO A 120 -16.34 11.81 7.79
C PRO A 120 -15.98 12.10 6.33
N PRO A 121 -16.50 11.33 5.37
CA PRO A 121 -16.22 11.53 3.95
C PRO A 121 -16.66 12.95 3.56
N SER A 122 -15.75 13.76 3.07
CA SER A 122 -16.11 15.03 2.47
C SER A 122 -16.66 14.74 1.06
N SER A 123 -17.97 14.84 0.91
CA SER A 123 -18.72 14.56 -0.32
C SER A 123 -18.58 15.62 -1.41
N ARG A 124 -17.46 16.32 -1.51
CA ARG A 124 -17.23 17.28 -2.57
C ARG A 124 -16.32 16.70 -3.65
N SER A 125 -16.94 16.25 -4.75
CA SER A 125 -16.25 16.15 -6.03
C SER A 125 -15.84 17.58 -6.43
N VAL A 126 -14.54 17.83 -6.51
CA VAL A 126 -14.04 19.07 -7.09
C VAL A 126 -13.81 18.78 -8.57
N ASP A 127 -14.88 18.86 -9.36
CA ASP A 127 -14.74 19.00 -10.80
C ASP A 127 -14.27 20.43 -11.09
N VAL A 128 -12.98 20.59 -11.20
CA VAL A 128 -12.38 21.82 -11.71
C VAL A 128 -12.24 21.65 -13.23
N SER A 129 -13.34 21.75 -13.94
CA SER A 129 -13.34 21.88 -15.39
C SER A 129 -12.76 23.25 -15.74
N SER A 130 -11.47 23.30 -16.05
CA SER A 130 -10.84 24.46 -16.65
C SER A 130 -11.06 24.43 -18.17
N CYS A 131 -11.24 25.59 -18.77
CA CYS A 131 -11.34 25.79 -20.21
C CYS A 131 -10.23 25.05 -20.96
N SER A 132 -10.62 24.26 -21.97
CA SER A 132 -9.72 23.50 -22.83
C SER A 132 -8.85 24.41 -23.70
N PHE A 133 -7.60 24.62 -23.28
CA PHE A 133 -6.53 24.99 -24.19
C PHE A 133 -5.86 23.73 -24.68
N GLN A 134 -5.64 23.59 -25.99
CA GLN A 134 -5.16 22.35 -26.64
C GLN A 134 -3.74 21.91 -26.21
N ASP A 135 -2.98 22.76 -25.50
CA ASP A 135 -1.61 22.51 -25.03
C ASP A 135 -1.48 22.51 -23.50
N GLN A 136 -2.59 22.40 -22.76
CA GLN A 136 -2.52 22.45 -21.30
C GLN A 136 -2.09 21.10 -20.72
N LYS A 137 -0.99 21.11 -19.91
CA LYS A 137 -0.53 19.93 -19.18
C LYS A 137 -1.61 19.36 -18.29
N GLN A 138 -1.67 18.04 -18.25
CA GLN A 138 -2.71 17.31 -17.54
C GLN A 138 -2.14 16.60 -16.33
N ALA A 139 -2.79 16.77 -15.18
CA ALA A 139 -2.47 16.05 -13.97
C ALA A 139 -3.65 15.19 -13.51
N LEU A 140 -3.35 13.98 -13.08
CA LEU A 140 -4.30 13.04 -12.49
C LEU A 140 -3.93 12.80 -11.03
N ILE A 141 -4.83 13.18 -10.13
CA ILE A 141 -4.67 13.00 -8.68
C ILE A 141 -5.63 11.91 -8.22
N LEU A 142 -5.07 10.81 -7.75
CA LEU A 142 -5.78 9.61 -7.32
C LEU A 142 -5.67 9.42 -5.81
N ASN A 143 -6.79 9.30 -5.10
CA ASN A 143 -6.83 9.10 -3.66
C ASN A 143 -7.80 7.98 -3.26
N PRO A 144 -7.52 6.72 -3.62
CA PRO A 144 -8.37 5.58 -3.25
C PRO A 144 -8.58 5.44 -1.74
N SER A 145 -7.64 5.94 -0.94
CA SER A 145 -7.68 5.88 0.53
C SER A 145 -8.31 7.13 1.19
N GLU A 146 -9.07 7.96 0.47
CA GLU A 146 -9.70 9.17 1.03
C GLU A 146 -10.61 8.84 2.22
N TYR A 147 -11.34 7.73 2.16
CA TYR A 147 -12.25 7.29 3.22
C TYR A 147 -11.55 7.05 4.58
N LEU A 148 -10.23 6.75 4.56
CA LEU A 148 -9.43 6.54 5.77
C LEU A 148 -8.77 7.84 6.25
N TYR A 149 -8.27 8.64 5.34
CA TYR A 149 -7.30 9.69 5.64
C TYR A 149 -7.75 11.09 5.22
N GLY A 150 -8.86 11.20 4.49
CA GLY A 150 -9.33 12.45 3.92
C GLY A 150 -8.49 12.93 2.73
N ASN A 151 -8.73 14.18 2.30
CA ASN A 151 -8.18 14.71 1.04
C ASN A 151 -7.42 16.04 1.18
N ARG A 152 -7.18 16.51 2.41
CA ARG A 152 -6.58 17.85 2.65
C ARG A 152 -5.25 18.06 1.94
N HIS A 153 -4.42 17.03 1.85
CA HIS A 153 -3.13 17.10 1.16
C HIS A 153 -3.33 17.14 -0.37
N CYS A 154 -4.24 16.33 -0.91
CA CYS A 154 -4.59 16.33 -2.34
C CYS A 154 -5.10 17.72 -2.77
N ILE A 155 -6.00 18.34 -2.01
CA ILE A 155 -6.50 19.69 -2.30
C ILE A 155 -5.35 20.73 -2.35
N LYS A 156 -4.35 20.61 -1.45
CA LYS A 156 -3.18 21.50 -1.50
C LYS A 156 -2.33 21.27 -2.74
N ILE A 157 -2.13 20.01 -3.15
CA ILE A 157 -1.41 19.64 -4.36
C ILE A 157 -2.14 20.17 -5.60
N ILE A 158 -3.46 19.96 -5.69
CA ILE A 158 -4.31 20.47 -6.78
C ILE A 158 -4.14 21.99 -6.93
N LYS A 159 -4.23 22.74 -5.82
CA LYS A 159 -4.05 24.20 -5.85
C LYS A 159 -2.67 24.63 -6.38
N ILE A 160 -1.62 23.89 -6.03
CA ILE A 160 -0.26 24.13 -6.54
C ILE A 160 -0.25 23.87 -8.05
N LEU A 161 -0.72 22.73 -8.52
CA LEU A 161 -0.71 22.35 -9.93
C LEU A 161 -1.51 23.30 -10.82
N ILE A 162 -2.71 23.69 -10.39
CA ILE A 162 -3.53 24.69 -11.11
C ILE A 162 -2.77 26.03 -11.24
N LYS A 163 -2.13 26.49 -10.16
CA LYS A 163 -1.32 27.72 -10.21
C LYS A 163 -0.17 27.61 -11.22
N TYR A 164 0.31 26.40 -11.51
CA TYR A 164 1.37 26.12 -12.48
C TYR A 164 0.82 25.71 -13.86
N GLY A 165 -0.45 25.98 -14.13
CA GLY A 165 -1.05 25.83 -15.46
C GLY A 165 -1.50 24.42 -15.81
N PHE A 166 -1.56 23.48 -14.84
CA PHE A 166 -2.11 22.15 -15.08
C PHE A 166 -3.63 22.14 -15.07
N SER A 167 -4.22 21.40 -16.02
CA SER A 167 -5.58 20.89 -15.89
C SER A 167 -5.56 19.67 -14.98
N VAL A 168 -6.31 19.71 -13.88
CA VAL A 168 -6.23 18.67 -12.85
C VAL A 168 -7.53 17.89 -12.75
N THR A 169 -7.44 16.58 -12.94
CA THR A 169 -8.52 15.63 -12.65
C THR A 169 -8.28 14.99 -11.28
N TYR A 170 -9.28 15.01 -10.39
CA TYR A 170 -9.24 14.37 -9.08
C TYR A 170 -10.24 13.22 -9.00
N GLN A 171 -9.77 12.05 -8.60
CA GLN A 171 -10.60 10.88 -8.35
C GLN A 171 -10.27 10.27 -6.98
N SER A 172 -11.31 9.81 -6.28
CA SER A 172 -11.14 9.27 -4.93
C SER A 172 -12.01 8.04 -4.66
N ASN A 173 -11.63 7.28 -3.65
CA ASN A 173 -12.34 6.10 -3.19
C ASN A 173 -12.63 5.14 -4.36
N GLN A 174 -13.82 4.58 -4.45
CA GLN A 174 -14.21 3.60 -5.48
C GLN A 174 -14.15 4.13 -6.93
N ARG A 175 -14.07 5.45 -7.14
CA ARG A 175 -13.86 6.01 -8.48
C ARG A 175 -12.45 5.74 -9.02
N VAL A 176 -11.50 5.44 -8.14
CA VAL A 176 -10.17 4.95 -8.52
C VAL A 176 -10.26 3.44 -8.70
N ASN A 177 -10.94 3.01 -9.73
CA ASN A 177 -11.20 1.62 -10.06
C ASN A 177 -10.24 1.05 -11.11
N LEU A 178 -10.30 -0.24 -11.36
CA LEU A 178 -9.45 -0.93 -12.33
C LEU A 178 -9.62 -0.36 -13.74
N SER A 179 -10.86 -0.02 -14.15
CA SER A 179 -11.12 0.59 -15.44
C SER A 179 -10.39 1.94 -15.62
N LEU A 180 -10.34 2.77 -14.56
CA LEU A 180 -9.57 4.01 -14.58
C LEU A 180 -8.07 3.72 -14.73
N ILE A 181 -7.54 2.78 -13.94
CA ILE A 181 -6.12 2.41 -14.01
C ILE A 181 -5.75 1.90 -15.41
N LYS A 182 -6.61 1.08 -16.05
CA LYS A 182 -6.39 0.53 -17.39
C LYS A 182 -6.41 1.58 -18.52
N ASN A 183 -7.16 2.69 -18.36
CA ASN A 183 -7.51 3.52 -19.51
C ASN A 183 -7.18 5.01 -19.38
N LYS A 184 -6.79 5.50 -18.19
CA LYS A 184 -6.73 6.95 -17.93
C LYS A 184 -5.39 7.46 -17.38
N LEU A 185 -4.34 6.63 -17.34
CA LEU A 185 -3.04 7.05 -16.79
C LEU A 185 -2.18 7.87 -17.78
N SER A 186 -2.57 7.98 -19.07
CA SER A 186 -1.81 8.80 -20.02
C SER A 186 -1.98 10.30 -19.68
N ARG A 187 -1.13 10.81 -18.80
CA ARG A 187 -1.10 12.18 -18.28
C ARG A 187 0.34 12.63 -18.03
N ASP A 188 0.60 13.93 -18.06
CA ASP A 188 1.94 14.48 -17.78
C ASP A 188 2.35 14.30 -16.31
N LEU A 189 1.38 14.17 -15.42
CA LEU A 189 1.61 13.97 -14.00
C LEU A 189 0.53 13.07 -13.39
N ILE A 190 0.98 12.04 -12.68
CA ILE A 190 0.12 11.16 -11.88
C ILE A 190 0.60 11.21 -10.43
N TYR A 191 -0.31 11.52 -9.53
CA TYR A 191 -0.13 11.38 -8.09
C TYR A 191 -1.14 10.39 -7.55
N MET A 192 -0.69 9.35 -6.86
CA MET A 192 -1.58 8.36 -6.27
C MET A 192 -1.25 8.15 -4.80
N ASN A 193 -2.23 8.40 -3.91
CA ASN A 193 -2.15 8.16 -2.47
C ASN A 193 -2.97 6.93 -2.11
N SER A 194 -2.29 5.80 -1.91
CA SER A 194 -2.94 4.50 -1.72
C SER A 194 -2.23 3.65 -0.66
N HIS A 195 -2.59 2.37 -0.59
CA HIS A 195 -1.83 1.31 0.05
C HIS A 195 -1.06 0.53 -1.01
N ALA A 196 0.09 0.01 -0.63
CA ALA A 196 0.87 -0.91 -1.45
C ALA A 196 1.63 -1.89 -0.57
N GLY A 197 2.06 -2.97 -1.17
CA GLY A 197 2.85 -4.01 -0.55
C GLY A 197 3.57 -4.85 -1.59
N TYR A 198 3.96 -6.05 -1.21
CA TYR A 198 4.66 -6.98 -2.08
C TYR A 198 3.82 -8.20 -2.37
N TRP A 199 4.14 -8.82 -3.48
CA TRP A 199 3.61 -10.12 -3.83
C TRP A 199 4.78 -11.07 -4.06
N ASP A 200 4.81 -12.14 -3.29
CA ASP A 200 5.66 -13.30 -3.50
C ASP A 200 4.80 -14.32 -4.26
N ILE A 201 5.07 -14.48 -5.54
CA ILE A 201 4.23 -15.27 -6.45
C ILE A 201 4.59 -16.75 -6.37
N ASP A 202 5.86 -17.07 -6.17
CA ASP A 202 6.35 -18.45 -6.21
C ASP A 202 6.57 -19.07 -4.81
N GLY A 203 6.52 -18.27 -3.75
CA GLY A 203 6.62 -18.72 -2.35
C GLY A 203 8.04 -18.87 -1.85
N ASP A 204 9.01 -18.25 -2.50
CA ASP A 204 10.43 -18.34 -2.13
C ASP A 204 10.84 -17.40 -0.98
N GLN A 205 9.88 -16.68 -0.39
CA GLN A 205 10.04 -15.69 0.67
C GLN A 205 10.76 -14.41 0.21
N ALA A 206 10.79 -14.15 -1.10
CA ALA A 206 11.24 -12.90 -1.68
C ALA A 206 10.06 -12.11 -2.28
N ALA A 207 10.24 -10.81 -2.43
CA ALA A 207 9.24 -9.94 -3.05
C ALA A 207 9.48 -9.86 -4.56
N ASP A 208 8.67 -10.57 -5.34
CA ASP A 208 8.76 -10.53 -6.81
C ASP A 208 8.36 -9.16 -7.35
N VAL A 209 7.19 -8.70 -6.95
CA VAL A 209 6.61 -7.45 -7.46
C VAL A 209 5.98 -6.60 -6.37
N VAL A 210 5.99 -5.30 -6.60
CA VAL A 210 5.18 -4.34 -5.85
C VAL A 210 3.77 -4.35 -6.41
N VAL A 211 2.77 -4.30 -5.52
CA VAL A 211 1.36 -4.13 -5.88
C VAL A 211 0.77 -2.91 -5.22
N VAL A 212 -0.19 -2.26 -5.90
CA VAL A 212 -0.83 -1.04 -5.42
C VAL A 212 -2.35 -1.21 -5.40
N ALA A 213 -2.96 -0.90 -4.26
CA ALA A 213 -4.41 -1.01 -4.10
C ALA A 213 -5.14 0.10 -4.87
N THR A 214 -6.19 -0.27 -5.57
CA THR A 214 -7.20 0.67 -6.09
C THR A 214 -8.22 1.03 -5.00
N GLY A 215 -9.24 1.81 -5.34
CA GLY A 215 -10.40 2.04 -4.47
C GLY A 215 -11.55 1.07 -4.73
N GLU A 216 -11.42 0.19 -5.72
CA GLU A 216 -12.42 -0.81 -6.08
C GLU A 216 -12.35 -1.99 -5.12
N HIS A 217 -13.51 -2.38 -4.58
CA HIS A 217 -13.56 -3.52 -3.68
C HIS A 217 -13.38 -4.83 -4.44
N TRP A 218 -12.57 -5.71 -3.86
CA TRP A 218 -12.51 -7.10 -4.27
C TRP A 218 -13.76 -7.85 -3.77
N THR A 219 -14.31 -8.71 -4.61
CA THR A 219 -15.43 -9.61 -4.30
C THR A 219 -15.20 -10.95 -4.97
N ASN A 220 -15.97 -11.98 -4.60
CA ASN A 220 -15.92 -13.29 -5.25
C ASN A 220 -16.28 -13.24 -6.75
N GLN A 221 -16.88 -12.13 -7.20
CA GLN A 221 -17.15 -11.89 -8.61
C GLN A 221 -15.97 -11.25 -9.36
N THR A 222 -14.96 -10.75 -8.67
CA THR A 222 -13.82 -10.06 -9.29
C THR A 222 -13.05 -10.93 -10.29
N PRO A 223 -12.71 -12.19 -9.99
CA PRO A 223 -12.08 -13.09 -10.98
C PRO A 223 -12.96 -13.37 -12.19
N ILE A 224 -14.29 -13.40 -12.02
CA ILE A 224 -15.26 -13.61 -13.11
C ILE A 224 -15.43 -12.33 -13.94
N GLN A 225 -15.38 -11.17 -13.31
CA GLN A 225 -15.49 -9.86 -13.98
C GLN A 225 -14.23 -9.49 -14.75
N TYR A 226 -13.06 -9.89 -14.26
CA TYR A 226 -11.75 -9.58 -14.81
C TYR A 226 -10.90 -10.84 -15.04
N PRO A 227 -11.39 -11.86 -15.77
CA PRO A 227 -10.72 -13.15 -15.89
C PRO A 227 -9.34 -13.02 -16.53
N PHE A 228 -9.23 -12.17 -17.54
CA PHE A 228 -7.98 -11.95 -18.26
C PHE A 228 -6.88 -11.36 -17.37
N GLU A 229 -7.21 -10.36 -16.56
CA GLU A 229 -6.27 -9.70 -15.64
C GLU A 229 -5.93 -10.62 -14.46
N PHE A 230 -6.90 -11.38 -14.00
CA PHE A 230 -6.73 -12.30 -12.87
C PHE A 230 -5.80 -13.46 -13.24
N GLU A 231 -6.07 -14.18 -14.32
CA GLU A 231 -5.28 -15.33 -14.78
C GLU A 231 -3.82 -14.96 -15.12
N ARG A 232 -3.56 -13.70 -15.44
CA ARG A 232 -2.22 -13.19 -15.78
C ARG A 232 -1.51 -12.49 -14.62
N HIS A 233 -2.02 -12.62 -13.42
CA HIS A 233 -1.46 -11.99 -12.24
C HIS A 233 -1.30 -10.45 -12.38
N MET A 234 -2.15 -9.83 -13.20
CA MET A 234 -2.21 -8.37 -13.34
C MET A 234 -2.94 -7.72 -12.17
N ILE A 235 -3.84 -8.49 -11.55
CA ILE A 235 -4.58 -8.09 -10.35
C ILE A 235 -4.53 -9.18 -9.29
N VAL A 236 -4.66 -8.76 -8.04
CA VAL A 236 -4.71 -9.64 -6.88
C VAL A 236 -5.57 -9.00 -5.78
N GLU A 237 -6.12 -9.81 -4.87
CA GLU A 237 -6.78 -9.31 -3.67
C GLU A 237 -5.78 -8.70 -2.71
N GLY A 238 -6.02 -7.45 -2.30
CA GLY A 238 -5.26 -6.77 -1.24
C GLY A 238 -6.16 -6.39 -0.08
N ILE A 239 -5.79 -6.79 1.13
CA ILE A 239 -6.57 -6.57 2.34
C ILE A 239 -5.97 -5.43 3.14
N VAL A 240 -6.77 -4.39 3.37
CA VAL A 240 -6.44 -3.21 4.14
C VAL A 240 -7.43 -3.08 5.30
N GLY A 241 -6.96 -3.37 6.49
CA GLY A 241 -7.85 -3.44 7.65
C GLY A 241 -8.86 -4.60 7.54
N SER A 242 -10.15 -4.29 7.44
CA SER A 242 -11.22 -5.27 7.26
C SER A 242 -11.84 -5.24 5.87
N LYS A 243 -11.19 -4.60 4.90
CA LYS A 243 -11.72 -4.44 3.55
C LYS A 243 -10.76 -5.01 2.53
N SER A 244 -11.32 -5.67 1.52
CA SER A 244 -10.61 -6.19 0.36
C SER A 244 -10.73 -5.24 -0.82
N PHE A 245 -9.63 -5.05 -1.54
CA PHE A 245 -9.52 -4.18 -2.71
C PHE A 245 -8.81 -4.89 -3.84
N ILE A 246 -9.12 -4.50 -5.07
CA ILE A 246 -8.34 -4.89 -6.24
C ILE A 246 -7.01 -4.16 -6.17
N CYS A 247 -5.91 -4.93 -6.12
CA CYS A 247 -4.56 -4.42 -6.28
C CYS A 247 -4.06 -4.74 -7.67
N PHE A 248 -3.36 -3.79 -8.30
CA PHE A 248 -2.72 -4.01 -9.58
C PHE A 248 -1.21 -4.22 -9.44
N SER A 249 -0.68 -5.09 -10.28
CA SER A 249 0.75 -5.40 -10.37
C SER A 249 1.41 -4.63 -11.54
N PRO A 250 2.76 -4.64 -11.65
CA PRO A 250 3.48 -4.11 -12.80
C PRO A 250 3.04 -4.71 -14.14
N LEU A 251 2.58 -5.96 -14.15
CA LEU A 251 2.11 -6.64 -15.37
C LEU A 251 0.90 -5.94 -15.99
N LEU A 252 0.03 -5.34 -15.17
CA LEU A 252 -1.09 -4.55 -15.68
C LEU A 252 -0.60 -3.30 -16.42
N ILE A 253 0.38 -2.60 -15.86
CA ILE A 253 0.96 -1.41 -16.49
C ILE A 253 1.63 -1.80 -17.80
N ASN A 254 2.48 -2.84 -17.81
CA ASN A 254 3.16 -3.32 -19.00
C ASN A 254 2.19 -3.70 -20.13
N TYR A 255 1.02 -4.25 -19.80
CA TYR A 255 0.05 -4.67 -20.80
C TYR A 255 -0.78 -3.51 -21.37
N TYR A 256 -1.32 -2.64 -20.48
CA TYR A 256 -2.22 -1.57 -20.91
C TYR A 256 -1.51 -0.28 -21.34
N TYR A 257 -0.25 -0.13 -20.97
CA TYR A 257 0.59 1.02 -21.31
C TYR A 257 1.88 0.55 -21.98
N PRO A 258 1.82 0.14 -23.26
CA PRO A 258 3.02 -0.20 -24.01
C PRO A 258 3.96 1.01 -24.13
N GLN A 259 5.15 0.76 -24.65
CA GLN A 259 6.20 1.77 -24.76
C GLN A 259 5.68 3.10 -25.34
N ASP A 260 6.15 4.22 -24.75
CA ASP A 260 5.83 5.60 -25.14
C ASP A 260 4.35 6.05 -24.97
N THR A 261 3.56 5.31 -24.21
CA THR A 261 2.17 5.74 -23.89
C THR A 261 2.08 6.74 -22.76
N LEU A 262 3.14 6.90 -21.95
CA LEU A 262 3.25 7.84 -20.85
C LEU A 262 4.45 8.81 -21.03
N PRO A 263 4.56 9.52 -22.17
CA PRO A 263 5.76 10.26 -22.52
C PRO A 263 6.01 11.40 -21.53
N ASN A 264 7.24 11.43 -20.98
CA ASN A 264 7.73 12.48 -20.08
C ASN A 264 6.91 12.67 -18.79
N SER A 265 6.15 11.67 -18.37
CA SER A 265 5.29 11.75 -17.18
C SER A 265 6.08 11.70 -15.87
N LEU A 266 5.62 12.47 -14.88
CA LEU A 266 5.98 12.25 -13.47
C LEU A 266 4.95 11.34 -12.81
N ILE A 267 5.40 10.20 -12.32
CA ILE A 267 4.59 9.26 -11.54
C ILE A 267 5.01 9.35 -10.08
N TYR A 268 4.13 9.83 -9.20
CA TYR A 268 4.38 9.85 -7.76
C TYR A 268 3.42 8.91 -7.04
N MET A 269 3.89 7.72 -6.71
CA MET A 269 3.19 6.75 -5.88
C MET A 269 3.44 7.05 -4.41
N ALA A 270 2.56 7.86 -3.82
CA ALA A 270 2.63 8.29 -2.43
C ALA A 270 2.04 7.22 -1.51
N THR A 271 2.67 6.06 -1.47
CA THR A 271 2.26 4.88 -0.71
C THR A 271 3.48 4.18 -0.11
N CYS A 272 3.27 3.39 0.95
CA CYS A 272 4.31 2.53 1.50
C CYS A 272 4.85 1.61 0.41
N HIS A 273 6.13 1.27 0.48
CA HIS A 273 6.77 0.24 -0.34
C HIS A 273 6.68 0.40 -1.88
N ALA A 274 6.21 1.54 -2.40
CA ALA A 274 6.12 1.78 -3.84
C ALA A 274 7.46 1.63 -4.58
N CYS A 275 8.57 1.86 -3.86
CA CYS A 275 9.95 1.73 -4.34
C CYS A 275 10.75 0.72 -3.48
N TYR A 276 10.11 -0.35 -2.97
CA TYR A 276 10.81 -1.41 -2.24
C TYR A 276 11.79 -2.15 -3.15
N ASN A 277 11.29 -2.58 -4.30
CA ASN A 277 12.10 -2.98 -5.45
C ASN A 277 11.72 -2.09 -6.64
N ASP A 278 12.34 -2.30 -7.79
CA ASP A 278 12.14 -1.47 -8.98
C ASP A 278 11.02 -1.97 -9.93
N SER A 279 10.33 -3.07 -9.58
CA SER A 279 9.38 -3.72 -10.48
C SER A 279 8.28 -2.77 -11.01
N MET A 280 7.62 -2.03 -10.12
CA MET A 280 6.59 -1.07 -10.52
C MET A 280 7.20 0.15 -11.23
N ALA A 281 8.36 0.61 -10.80
CA ALA A 281 9.06 1.72 -11.42
C ALA A 281 9.46 1.37 -12.87
N GLN A 282 10.01 0.18 -13.11
CA GLN A 282 10.40 -0.29 -14.43
C GLN A 282 9.19 -0.37 -15.37
N ALA A 283 8.03 -0.83 -14.88
CA ALA A 283 6.82 -0.88 -15.70
C ALA A 283 6.41 0.52 -16.19
N PHE A 284 6.40 1.52 -15.30
CA PHE A 284 6.06 2.90 -15.69
C PHE A 284 7.14 3.55 -16.57
N LEU A 285 8.43 3.32 -16.29
CA LEU A 285 9.53 3.85 -17.11
C LEU A 285 9.54 3.22 -18.50
N THR A 286 9.25 1.93 -18.62
CA THR A 286 9.10 1.24 -19.92
C THR A 286 7.91 1.79 -20.70
N ALA A 287 6.82 2.17 -20.02
CA ALA A 287 5.69 2.84 -20.64
C ALA A 287 5.99 4.30 -21.08
N GLY A 288 7.22 4.83 -20.81
CA GLY A 288 7.68 6.15 -21.25
C GLY A 288 7.63 7.24 -20.18
N ALA A 289 7.32 6.90 -18.91
CA ALA A 289 7.41 7.86 -17.83
C ALA A 289 8.86 8.34 -17.64
N ASP A 290 9.04 9.63 -17.40
CA ASP A 290 10.36 10.24 -17.17
C ASP A 290 10.87 9.94 -15.75
N VAL A 291 9.96 9.93 -14.77
CA VAL A 291 10.28 9.72 -13.35
C VAL A 291 9.19 8.90 -12.66
N TYR A 292 9.62 7.95 -11.86
CA TYR A 292 8.81 7.26 -10.85
C TYR A 292 9.36 7.59 -9.45
N LEU A 293 8.50 8.08 -8.55
CA LEU A 293 8.84 8.54 -7.20
C LEU A 293 7.96 7.81 -6.18
N GLY A 294 8.53 7.34 -5.08
CA GLY A 294 7.77 6.67 -4.01
C GLY A 294 8.60 6.37 -2.77
N TRP A 295 8.00 5.70 -1.79
CA TRP A 295 8.67 5.29 -0.57
C TRP A 295 9.27 3.89 -0.70
N SER A 296 10.49 3.72 -0.18
CA SER A 296 11.17 2.40 -0.16
C SER A 296 10.70 1.47 0.96
N GLY A 297 9.86 1.95 1.86
CA GLY A 297 9.41 1.19 3.02
C GLY A 297 8.15 1.80 3.64
N ASN A 298 7.83 1.40 4.86
CA ASN A 298 6.69 1.91 5.60
C ASN A 298 6.78 3.41 5.85
N THR A 299 5.69 4.13 5.63
CA THR A 299 5.58 5.55 5.96
C THR A 299 4.25 5.84 6.67
N ALA A 300 4.32 6.62 7.76
CA ALA A 300 3.11 7.06 8.40
C ALA A 300 2.34 8.03 7.50
N TYR A 301 1.01 7.88 7.44
CA TYR A 301 0.16 8.70 6.59
C TYR A 301 0.42 10.22 6.71
N TRP A 302 0.56 10.73 7.94
CA TRP A 302 0.80 12.15 8.17
C TRP A 302 2.17 12.62 7.65
N ILE A 303 3.19 11.75 7.66
CA ILE A 303 4.50 12.02 7.04
C ILE A 303 4.34 12.03 5.53
N ASN A 304 3.71 10.99 4.96
CA ASN A 304 3.45 10.89 3.53
C ASN A 304 2.71 12.12 3.00
N SER A 305 1.59 12.50 3.65
CA SER A 305 0.79 13.67 3.27
C SER A 305 1.58 14.98 3.32
N LYS A 306 2.38 15.21 4.39
CA LYS A 306 3.22 16.40 4.53
C LYS A 306 4.31 16.43 3.47
N THR A 307 4.98 15.31 3.27
CA THR A 307 6.08 15.17 2.30
C THR A 307 5.57 15.36 0.87
N SER A 308 4.42 14.78 0.53
CA SER A 308 3.82 14.97 -0.79
C SER A 308 3.56 16.45 -1.09
N VAL A 309 2.93 17.19 -0.18
CA VAL A 309 2.71 18.64 -0.36
C VAL A 309 4.03 19.40 -0.47
N GLN A 310 5.04 19.01 0.32
CA GLN A 310 6.36 19.64 0.27
C GLN A 310 7.07 19.36 -1.07
N THR A 311 7.00 18.12 -1.58
CA THR A 311 7.52 17.74 -2.91
C THR A 311 6.95 18.65 -3.99
N PHE A 312 5.62 18.80 -4.05
CA PHE A 312 5.00 19.65 -5.07
C PHE A 312 5.34 21.14 -4.91
N LYS A 313 5.49 21.64 -3.68
CA LYS A 313 5.97 23.01 -3.44
C LYS A 313 7.39 23.22 -3.97
N MET A 314 8.29 22.25 -3.73
CA MET A 314 9.68 22.34 -4.19
C MET A 314 9.76 22.22 -5.71
N LEU A 315 8.99 21.30 -6.33
CA LEU A 315 8.87 21.22 -7.79
C LEU A 315 8.39 22.56 -8.39
N ALA A 316 7.41 23.17 -7.75
CA ALA A 316 6.89 24.48 -8.14
C ALA A 316 7.92 25.62 -7.99
N LEU A 317 8.87 25.49 -7.10
CA LEU A 317 10.02 26.40 -6.95
C LEU A 317 11.19 26.08 -7.91
N GLY A 318 11.02 25.07 -8.80
CA GLY A 318 12.00 24.70 -9.82
C GLY A 318 13.10 23.74 -9.32
N PHE A 319 12.95 23.13 -8.14
CA PHE A 319 13.86 22.08 -7.69
C PHE A 319 13.70 20.83 -8.57
N THR A 320 14.81 20.10 -8.77
CA THR A 320 14.79 18.80 -9.45
C THR A 320 14.32 17.70 -8.50
N ILE A 321 13.84 16.58 -9.06
CA ILE A 321 13.48 15.39 -8.27
C ILE A 321 14.67 14.91 -7.44
N HIS A 322 15.88 14.92 -8.00
CA HIS A 322 17.10 14.57 -7.26
C HIS A 322 17.31 15.48 -6.03
N GLN A 323 17.24 16.79 -6.21
CA GLN A 323 17.37 17.74 -5.10
C GLN A 323 16.30 17.51 -4.04
N ILE A 324 15.04 17.30 -4.45
CA ILE A 324 13.92 17.04 -3.55
C ILE A 324 14.17 15.77 -2.75
N SER A 325 14.54 14.66 -3.39
CA SER A 325 14.81 13.39 -2.70
C SER A 325 15.96 13.49 -1.70
N CYS A 326 16.96 14.32 -1.96
CA CYS A 326 18.04 14.59 -1.00
C CYS A 326 17.55 15.40 0.21
N PHE A 327 16.79 16.49 -0.02
CA PHE A 327 16.30 17.38 1.03
C PHE A 327 15.26 16.75 1.96
N ILE A 328 14.33 15.98 1.40
CA ILE A 328 13.22 15.41 2.18
C ILE A 328 13.26 13.89 2.24
N ARG A 329 14.44 13.31 2.14
CA ARG A 329 14.73 11.88 1.99
C ARG A 329 13.90 10.99 2.92
N TYR A 330 13.75 11.35 4.18
CA TYR A 330 13.01 10.56 5.16
C TYR A 330 11.64 11.17 5.50
N GLY A 331 11.35 12.40 5.05
CA GLY A 331 10.12 13.10 5.39
C GLY A 331 9.92 13.41 6.88
N GLY A 332 10.60 12.68 7.78
CA GLY A 332 10.52 12.85 9.22
C GLY A 332 11.31 11.80 10.01
N PHE A 333 11.40 12.02 11.32
CA PHE A 333 12.17 11.18 12.24
C PHE A 333 11.68 9.71 12.27
N MET A 334 10.38 9.46 12.25
CA MET A 334 9.81 8.10 12.28
C MET A 334 10.26 7.28 11.08
N ASN A 335 10.22 7.85 9.86
CA ASN A 335 10.68 7.15 8.66
C ASN A 335 12.19 6.86 8.70
N ARG A 336 12.96 7.72 9.39
CA ARG A 336 14.38 7.47 9.61
C ARG A 336 14.62 6.25 10.51
N ILE A 337 13.78 6.05 11.53
CA ILE A 337 13.86 4.87 12.42
C ILE A 337 13.54 3.59 11.64
N VAL A 338 12.51 3.61 10.81
CA VAL A 338 12.11 2.44 10.00
C VAL A 338 12.83 2.36 8.65
N HIS A 339 13.87 3.17 8.44
CA HIS A 339 14.68 3.25 7.24
C HIS A 339 13.91 3.50 5.92
N SER A 340 12.67 3.98 5.99
CA SER A 340 11.87 4.32 4.81
C SER A 340 12.37 5.64 4.21
N LYS A 341 12.67 5.62 2.91
CA LYS A 341 13.23 6.75 2.17
C LYS A 341 12.32 7.10 1.01
N LEU A 342 12.22 8.39 0.70
CA LEU A 342 11.68 8.83 -0.58
C LEU A 342 12.74 8.57 -1.65
N VAL A 343 12.42 7.70 -2.61
CA VAL A 343 13.34 7.22 -3.67
C VAL A 343 12.69 7.52 -5.02
N TYR A 344 13.51 7.77 -6.02
CA TYR A 344 13.06 7.91 -7.41
C TYR A 344 13.86 6.99 -8.34
N PHE A 345 13.24 6.64 -9.45
CA PHE A 345 13.83 5.98 -10.60
C PHE A 345 13.61 6.86 -11.84
N GLY A 346 14.49 6.77 -12.82
CA GLY A 346 14.45 7.58 -14.05
C GLY A 346 15.18 8.92 -13.90
N ASN A 347 14.68 9.95 -14.57
CA ASN A 347 15.34 11.26 -14.74
C ASN A 347 15.32 12.12 -13.46
N GLY A 348 16.38 12.07 -12.69
CA GLY A 348 16.54 12.91 -11.49
C GLY A 348 16.58 14.42 -11.76
N GLN A 349 16.79 14.87 -13.01
CA GLN A 349 16.79 16.28 -13.41
C GLN A 349 15.39 16.80 -13.77
N TYR A 350 14.38 15.95 -13.71
CA TYR A 350 12.99 16.34 -13.95
C TYR A 350 12.60 17.55 -13.08
N ARG A 351 11.89 18.51 -13.68
CA ARG A 351 11.32 19.70 -13.06
C ARG A 351 9.88 19.89 -13.51
N LEU A 352 9.07 20.50 -12.69
CA LEU A 352 7.75 20.97 -13.11
C LEU A 352 7.96 22.21 -14.00
N ARG A 353 7.75 22.05 -15.30
CA ARG A 353 7.93 23.14 -16.30
C ARG A 353 6.58 23.70 -16.70
#